data_5de42526a66f17f241d77180c2e09e9b
#
_entry.id   5de42526a66f17f241d77180c2e09e9b
#
_cell.length_a   1.000
_cell.length_b   1.000
_cell.length_c   1.000
_cell.angle_alpha   90.00
_cell.angle_beta   90.00
_cell.angle_gamma   90.00
#
_symmetry.space_group_name_H-M   'P 1'
#
loop_
_entity.id
_entity.type
_entity.pdbx_description
1 polymer ?
#
loop_
_entity_poly.entity_id
_entity_poly.type
_entity_poly.pdbx_seq_one_letter_code
_entity_poly.pdbx_strand_id
1 'polypeptide(L)'
;MEKKSKFFYGWIIIACLFAIAMFPMAFYSNFFSYYQVPVSEEFCCTYAQFSLSNTASTVASILFSLTLASKLGKGNTRLFMLIGGLIGAVALYAQSCITAIWQLYITFFIVNFALSAITYIPINILISNWFEDKKGLVTSVVFAGSGLGGMLFSGWIANIIANQGWRAGWRITALIVAVTVVIVFIFIRKTPQEMGLAPYKSAKTAVDVAAASEAASSAGGWAGLSKSDAFKTTAFWFYVLCLVCCGVVAAGVFTQVPTYLIENGVDYAPVMAVFGGVTIVGTVVTGPLIDKLGISKGSVVTCLISGIAIVCLILVTKFGAGAAYACMIIIPFGAAITSLAPPLLTGSIFGYKDYGGIYGIGNSCFMAGCMIGPMLSSGLRDATGSYFPAWIAMIISY
;
A
#
# COMPACT_ATOMS: atom_id res chain seq x y z
N MET A 1 -25.55 -35.84 8.97
CA MET A 1 -26.06 -35.16 7.78
C MET A 1 -25.59 -33.70 7.81
N GLU A 2 -24.44 -33.42 7.20
CA GLU A 2 -23.95 -32.04 7.09
C GLU A 2 -24.86 -31.27 6.11
N LYS A 3 -25.53 -30.24 6.63
CA LYS A 3 -26.21 -29.27 5.80
C LYS A 3 -25.16 -28.56 4.95
N LYS A 4 -24.97 -28.96 3.70
CA LYS A 4 -24.23 -28.19 2.71
C LYS A 4 -24.90 -26.81 2.59
N SER A 5 -24.37 -25.83 3.30
CA SER A 5 -24.72 -24.43 3.08
C SER A 5 -24.38 -24.10 1.62
N LYS A 6 -25.37 -23.71 0.82
CA LYS A 6 -25.19 -23.31 -0.59
C LYS A 6 -24.29 -22.07 -0.73
N PHE A 7 -23.97 -21.38 0.35
CA PHE A 7 -23.20 -20.14 0.36
C PHE A 7 -22.07 -20.22 1.40
N PHE A 8 -20.83 -20.10 0.95
CA PHE A 8 -19.67 -20.09 1.83
C PHE A 8 -19.50 -18.70 2.45
N TYR A 9 -19.54 -18.62 3.79
CA TYR A 9 -19.47 -17.36 4.54
C TYR A 9 -18.17 -16.58 4.31
N GLY A 10 -17.11 -17.24 3.87
CA GLY A 10 -15.84 -16.61 3.49
C GLY A 10 -15.98 -15.52 2.43
N TRP A 11 -17.02 -15.57 1.56
CA TRP A 11 -17.29 -14.50 0.61
C TRP A 11 -17.77 -13.21 1.27
N ILE A 12 -18.51 -13.31 2.38
CA ILE A 12 -18.89 -12.15 3.20
C ILE A 12 -17.64 -11.54 3.84
N ILE A 13 -16.72 -12.38 4.34
CA ILE A 13 -15.44 -11.90 4.89
C ILE A 13 -14.65 -11.15 3.81
N ILE A 14 -14.55 -11.68 2.58
CA ILE A 14 -13.90 -10.97 1.45
C ILE A 14 -14.58 -9.63 1.19
N ALA A 15 -15.91 -9.57 1.15
CA ALA A 15 -16.64 -8.32 0.94
C ALA A 15 -16.37 -7.29 2.05
N CYS A 16 -16.28 -7.73 3.31
CA CYS A 16 -15.91 -6.88 4.45
C CYS A 16 -14.47 -6.36 4.33
N LEU A 17 -13.53 -7.22 3.97
CA LEU A 17 -12.12 -6.84 3.80
C LEU A 17 -11.94 -5.92 2.58
N PHE A 18 -12.67 -6.18 1.49
CA PHE A 18 -12.73 -5.30 0.33
C PHE A 18 -13.27 -3.91 0.71
N ALA A 19 -14.32 -3.84 1.54
CA ALA A 19 -14.85 -2.57 2.04
C ALA A 19 -13.79 -1.80 2.89
N ILE A 20 -13.00 -2.49 3.71
CA ILE A 20 -11.87 -1.87 4.43
C ILE A 20 -10.84 -1.32 3.46
N ALA A 21 -10.50 -2.04 2.41
CA ALA A 21 -9.55 -1.57 1.42
C ALA A 21 -10.12 -0.39 0.60
N MET A 22 -11.41 -0.44 0.24
CA MET A 22 -12.08 0.57 -0.58
C MET A 22 -12.34 1.89 0.17
N PHE A 23 -12.68 1.84 1.46
CA PHE A 23 -13.01 3.03 2.24
C PHE A 23 -11.86 3.45 3.17
N PRO A 24 -11.58 2.82 4.32
CA PRO A 24 -10.54 3.30 5.22
C PRO A 24 -9.17 3.45 4.55
N MET A 25 -8.75 2.43 3.80
CA MET A 25 -7.42 2.41 3.21
C MET A 25 -7.30 3.40 2.03
N ALA A 26 -8.26 3.43 1.09
CA ALA A 26 -8.22 4.34 -0.04
C ALA A 26 -8.31 5.81 0.40
N PHE A 27 -9.22 6.13 1.32
CA PHE A 27 -9.42 7.51 1.78
C PHE A 27 -8.22 8.05 2.56
N TYR A 28 -7.53 7.19 3.31
CA TYR A 28 -6.35 7.62 4.04
C TYR A 28 -5.09 7.72 3.15
N SER A 29 -4.84 6.71 2.30
CA SER A 29 -3.58 6.63 1.55
C SER A 29 -3.64 7.34 0.19
N ASN A 30 -4.74 7.19 -0.58
CA ASN A 30 -4.80 7.71 -1.94
C ASN A 30 -5.07 9.21 -1.99
N PHE A 31 -5.74 9.78 -0.98
CA PHE A 31 -6.11 11.20 -0.97
C PHE A 31 -5.21 12.06 -0.08
N PHE A 32 -4.14 11.50 0.51
CA PHE A 32 -3.19 12.23 1.34
C PHE A 32 -2.69 13.53 0.68
N SER A 33 -2.27 13.44 -0.57
CA SER A 33 -1.68 14.56 -1.31
C SER A 33 -2.70 15.64 -1.68
N TYR A 34 -4.01 15.36 -1.65
CA TYR A 34 -5.05 16.36 -1.92
C TYR A 34 -5.11 17.44 -0.83
N TYR A 35 -4.65 17.12 0.35
CA TYR A 35 -4.58 18.02 1.50
C TYR A 35 -3.30 18.86 1.54
N GLN A 36 -2.26 18.52 0.74
CA GLN A 36 -0.95 19.16 0.83
C GLN A 36 -1.02 20.66 0.53
N VAL A 37 -1.64 21.06 -0.58
CA VAL A 37 -1.73 22.47 -0.98
C VAL A 37 -2.55 23.28 0.03
N PRO A 38 -3.84 22.94 0.31
CA PRO A 38 -4.67 23.80 1.16
C PRO A 38 -4.20 23.87 2.62
N VAL A 39 -3.56 22.80 3.13
CA VAL A 39 -3.00 22.82 4.49
C VAL A 39 -1.71 23.63 4.53
N SER A 40 -0.84 23.51 3.52
CA SER A 40 0.41 24.28 3.46
C SER A 40 0.16 25.78 3.32
N GLU A 41 -0.85 26.17 2.54
CA GLU A 41 -1.27 27.58 2.41
C GLU A 41 -1.80 28.14 3.74
N GLU A 42 -2.67 27.40 4.43
CA GLU A 42 -3.27 27.88 5.68
C GLU A 42 -2.25 28.04 6.83
N PHE A 43 -1.33 27.07 6.95
CA PHE A 43 -0.30 27.10 8.00
C PHE A 43 1.00 27.78 7.58
N CYS A 44 1.07 28.35 6.37
CA CYS A 44 2.27 28.99 5.84
C CYS A 44 3.51 28.09 5.95
N CYS A 45 3.35 26.77 5.71
CA CYS A 45 4.42 25.79 5.82
C CYS A 45 4.89 25.31 4.46
N THR A 46 6.14 24.84 4.38
CA THR A 46 6.69 24.26 3.15
C THR A 46 6.07 22.88 2.87
N TYR A 47 6.10 22.44 1.62
CA TYR A 47 5.65 21.09 1.24
C TYR A 47 6.49 20.00 1.88
N ALA A 48 7.79 20.27 2.14
CA ALA A 48 8.64 19.37 2.89
C ALA A 48 8.15 19.21 4.34
N GLN A 49 7.76 20.30 5.01
CA GLN A 49 7.19 20.25 6.34
C GLN A 49 5.88 19.45 6.37
N PHE A 50 4.98 19.66 5.40
CA PHE A 50 3.77 18.83 5.31
C PHE A 50 4.12 17.35 5.10
N SER A 51 5.10 17.04 4.25
CA SER A 51 5.53 15.66 3.95
C SER A 51 6.14 14.93 5.16
N LEU A 52 6.63 15.64 6.20
CA LEU A 52 7.04 15.02 7.47
C LEU A 52 5.90 14.26 8.16
N SER A 53 4.65 14.61 7.91
CA SER A 53 3.49 13.86 8.41
C SER A 53 3.45 12.42 7.86
N ASN A 54 3.86 12.23 6.61
CA ASN A 54 3.99 10.89 6.03
C ASN A 54 5.14 10.09 6.68
N THR A 55 6.22 10.75 7.06
CA THR A 55 7.32 10.16 7.86
C THR A 55 6.78 9.69 9.21
N ALA A 56 6.04 10.53 9.93
CA ALA A 56 5.42 10.18 11.21
C ALA A 56 4.47 8.97 11.07
N SER A 57 3.69 8.92 9.99
CA SER A 57 2.82 7.80 9.63
C SER A 57 3.59 6.50 9.45
N THR A 58 4.70 6.55 8.73
CA THR A 58 5.51 5.35 8.45
C THR A 58 6.16 4.82 9.71
N VAL A 59 6.69 5.70 10.57
CA VAL A 59 7.24 5.32 11.89
C VAL A 59 6.16 4.66 12.74
N ALA A 60 4.93 5.19 12.75
CA ALA A 60 3.81 4.60 13.46
C ALA A 60 3.48 3.17 12.97
N SER A 61 3.48 2.93 11.65
CA SER A 61 3.26 1.60 11.07
C SER A 61 4.36 0.60 11.46
N ILE A 62 5.61 1.05 11.47
CA ILE A 62 6.75 0.21 11.90
C ILE A 62 6.60 -0.15 13.37
N LEU A 63 6.32 0.81 14.24
CA LEU A 63 6.11 0.58 15.68
C LEU A 63 4.92 -0.34 15.94
N PHE A 64 3.80 -0.16 15.23
CA PHE A 64 2.66 -1.07 15.31
C PHE A 64 3.05 -2.50 14.93
N SER A 65 3.76 -2.67 13.83
CA SER A 65 4.22 -3.98 13.34
C SER A 65 5.11 -4.68 14.36
N LEU A 66 6.02 -3.96 15.00
CA LEU A 66 6.94 -4.53 15.99
C LEU A 66 6.26 -4.87 17.33
N THR A 67 5.25 -4.09 17.74
CA THR A 67 4.68 -4.17 19.09
C THR A 67 3.37 -4.97 19.14
N LEU A 68 2.47 -4.75 18.22
CA LEU A 68 1.09 -5.26 18.25
C LEU A 68 0.77 -6.32 17.20
N ALA A 69 1.52 -6.44 16.12
CA ALA A 69 1.22 -7.40 15.06
C ALA A 69 1.17 -8.86 15.56
N SER A 70 2.09 -9.25 16.43
CA SER A 70 2.13 -10.59 17.02
C SER A 70 0.93 -10.87 17.93
N LYS A 71 0.44 -9.86 18.64
CA LYS A 71 -0.74 -9.95 19.50
C LYS A 71 -2.04 -10.06 18.71
N LEU A 72 -2.09 -9.43 17.53
CA LEU A 72 -3.21 -9.48 16.59
C LEU A 72 -3.50 -10.91 16.13
N GLY A 73 -2.48 -11.69 15.81
CA GLY A 73 -2.62 -13.09 15.39
C GLY A 73 -3.12 -14.02 16.51
N LYS A 74 -2.65 -13.79 17.75
CA LYS A 74 -2.98 -14.63 18.92
C LYS A 74 -4.27 -14.19 19.62
N GLY A 75 -4.59 -12.88 19.62
CA GLY A 75 -5.72 -12.29 20.32
C GLY A 75 -7.04 -12.32 19.53
N ASN A 76 -8.01 -11.56 20.02
CA ASN A 76 -9.28 -11.35 19.33
C ASN A 76 -9.12 -10.29 18.23
N THR A 77 -8.73 -10.73 17.03
CA THR A 77 -8.50 -9.87 15.86
C THR A 77 -9.69 -8.95 15.58
N ARG A 78 -10.93 -9.45 15.77
CA ARG A 78 -12.17 -8.68 15.56
C ARG A 78 -12.24 -7.45 16.48
N LEU A 79 -11.93 -7.63 17.78
CA LEU A 79 -11.95 -6.54 18.75
C LEU A 79 -10.81 -5.54 18.51
N PHE A 80 -9.63 -6.03 18.14
CA PHE A 80 -8.50 -5.17 17.76
C PHE A 80 -8.85 -4.29 16.54
N MET A 81 -9.52 -4.86 15.53
CA MET A 81 -9.96 -4.11 14.36
C MET A 81 -11.00 -3.04 14.72
N LEU A 82 -11.96 -3.35 15.61
CA LEU A 82 -12.96 -2.38 16.06
C LEU A 82 -12.30 -1.22 16.80
N ILE A 83 -11.51 -1.52 17.83
CA ILE A 83 -10.88 -0.51 18.69
C ILE A 83 -9.91 0.35 17.85
N GLY A 84 -9.03 -0.30 17.07
CA GLY A 84 -8.09 0.42 16.21
C GLY A 84 -8.80 1.29 15.19
N GLY A 85 -9.84 0.79 14.53
CA GLY A 85 -10.60 1.56 13.57
C GLY A 85 -11.34 2.75 14.19
N LEU A 86 -11.93 2.61 15.37
CA LEU A 86 -12.59 3.72 16.08
C LEU A 86 -11.57 4.76 16.57
N ILE A 87 -10.43 4.34 17.13
CA ILE A 87 -9.34 5.26 17.51
C ILE A 87 -8.85 6.01 16.25
N GLY A 88 -8.68 5.30 15.13
CA GLY A 88 -8.30 5.92 13.85
C GLY A 88 -9.33 6.94 13.37
N ALA A 89 -10.61 6.65 13.46
CA ALA A 89 -11.68 7.58 13.10
C ALA A 89 -11.70 8.83 14.00
N VAL A 90 -11.55 8.66 15.32
CA VAL A 90 -11.45 9.79 16.27
C VAL A 90 -10.20 10.63 15.98
N ALA A 91 -9.07 10.02 15.70
CA ALA A 91 -7.84 10.72 15.37
C ALA A 91 -7.94 11.47 14.02
N LEU A 92 -8.62 10.90 13.01
CA LEU A 92 -8.94 11.59 11.75
C LEU A 92 -9.87 12.80 11.97
N TYR A 93 -10.84 12.68 12.88
CA TYR A 93 -11.67 13.81 13.25
C TYR A 93 -10.83 14.89 13.96
N ALA A 94 -9.97 14.51 14.90
CA ALA A 94 -9.05 15.44 15.58
C ALA A 94 -8.12 16.16 14.58
N GLN A 95 -7.72 15.46 13.49
CA GLN A 95 -6.94 16.02 12.39
C GLN A 95 -7.66 17.20 11.70
N SER A 96 -8.99 17.18 11.66
CA SER A 96 -9.79 18.30 11.13
C SER A 96 -9.81 19.53 12.05
N CYS A 97 -9.40 19.40 13.31
CA CYS A 97 -9.47 20.44 14.34
C CYS A 97 -8.09 21.05 14.66
N ILE A 98 -7.04 20.68 13.93
CA ILE A 98 -5.69 21.19 14.17
C ILE A 98 -5.60 22.69 13.93
N THR A 99 -4.75 23.34 14.72
CA THR A 99 -4.46 24.79 14.68
C THR A 99 -2.99 25.09 14.41
N ALA A 100 -2.13 24.07 14.46
CA ALA A 100 -0.69 24.20 14.22
C ALA A 100 -0.13 22.97 13.51
N ILE A 101 0.91 23.16 12.69
CA ILE A 101 1.51 22.10 11.86
C ILE A 101 2.06 20.91 12.68
N TRP A 102 2.61 21.14 13.86
CA TRP A 102 3.12 20.06 14.72
C TRP A 102 2.04 19.07 15.17
N GLN A 103 0.80 19.55 15.36
CA GLN A 103 -0.35 18.71 15.68
C GLN A 103 -0.67 17.74 14.55
N LEU A 104 -0.38 18.15 13.30
CA LEU A 104 -0.52 17.29 12.12
C LEU A 104 0.36 16.04 12.26
N TYR A 105 1.62 16.19 12.67
CA TYR A 105 2.53 15.05 12.84
C TYR A 105 2.04 14.05 13.88
N ILE A 106 1.55 14.54 15.01
CA ILE A 106 1.00 13.70 16.07
C ILE A 106 -0.27 12.99 15.62
N THR A 107 -1.18 13.71 14.97
CA THR A 107 -2.44 13.12 14.49
C THR A 107 -2.19 12.10 13.40
N PHE A 108 -1.29 12.34 12.45
CA PHE A 108 -0.92 11.35 11.43
C PHE A 108 -0.25 10.12 12.04
N PHE A 109 0.58 10.28 13.06
CA PHE A 109 1.16 9.17 13.80
C PHE A 109 0.06 8.30 14.45
N ILE A 110 -0.87 8.91 15.19
CA ILE A 110 -1.97 8.20 15.87
C ILE A 110 -2.90 7.53 14.86
N VAL A 111 -3.29 8.23 13.80
CA VAL A 111 -4.15 7.69 12.74
C VAL A 111 -3.52 6.45 12.13
N ASN A 112 -2.26 6.52 11.72
CA ASN A 112 -1.63 5.40 11.03
C ASN A 112 -1.34 4.22 11.97
N PHE A 113 -0.94 4.49 13.21
CA PHE A 113 -0.81 3.46 14.24
C PHE A 113 -2.13 2.70 14.44
N ALA A 114 -3.24 3.44 14.58
CA ALA A 114 -4.56 2.88 14.79
C ALA A 114 -5.10 2.16 13.54
N LEU A 115 -4.97 2.75 12.36
CA LEU A 115 -5.42 2.14 11.11
C LEU A 115 -4.60 0.91 10.71
N SER A 116 -3.35 0.78 11.16
CA SER A 116 -2.56 -0.45 10.99
C SER A 116 -3.24 -1.68 11.60
N ALA A 117 -4.11 -1.47 12.60
CA ALA A 117 -4.91 -2.54 13.21
C ALA A 117 -6.07 -3.05 12.33
N ILE A 118 -6.40 -2.37 11.23
CA ILE A 118 -7.50 -2.77 10.33
C ILE A 118 -7.04 -3.03 8.89
N THR A 119 -5.84 -2.59 8.51
CA THR A 119 -5.35 -2.66 7.13
C THR A 119 -4.55 -3.94 6.86
N TYR A 120 -3.33 -3.84 6.37
CA TYR A 120 -2.56 -4.93 5.78
C TYR A 120 -2.45 -6.20 6.64
N ILE A 121 -2.10 -6.06 7.93
CA ILE A 121 -1.80 -7.22 8.79
C ILE A 121 -3.06 -8.03 9.09
N PRO A 122 -4.16 -7.46 9.64
CA PRO A 122 -5.35 -8.23 9.94
C PRO A 122 -6.06 -8.74 8.67
N ILE A 123 -6.01 -8.03 7.56
CA ILE A 123 -6.54 -8.50 6.27
C ILE A 123 -5.87 -9.82 5.89
N ASN A 124 -4.54 -9.88 5.90
CA ASN A 124 -3.81 -11.10 5.54
C ASN A 124 -4.02 -12.25 6.56
N ILE A 125 -4.13 -11.94 7.85
CA ILE A 125 -4.45 -12.94 8.88
C ILE A 125 -5.82 -13.57 8.60
N LEU A 126 -6.84 -12.76 8.36
CA LEU A 126 -8.20 -13.24 8.09
C LEU A 126 -8.28 -14.05 6.80
N ILE A 127 -7.66 -13.57 5.72
CA ILE A 127 -7.58 -14.34 4.46
C ILE A 127 -6.91 -15.70 4.70
N SER A 128 -5.80 -15.73 5.44
CA SER A 128 -5.08 -16.98 5.73
C SER A 128 -5.88 -17.97 6.57
N ASN A 129 -6.76 -17.47 7.46
CA ASN A 129 -7.62 -18.30 8.29
C ASN A 129 -8.82 -18.88 7.53
N TRP A 130 -9.39 -18.12 6.58
CA TRP A 130 -10.61 -18.51 5.86
C TRP A 130 -10.33 -19.26 4.56
N PHE A 131 -9.17 -19.07 3.95
CA PHE A 131 -8.78 -19.66 2.67
C PHE A 131 -7.47 -20.40 2.80
N GLU A 132 -7.48 -21.71 2.55
CA GLU A 132 -6.26 -22.50 2.41
C GLU A 132 -5.71 -22.37 0.98
N ASP A 133 -6.61 -22.40 -0.01
CA ASP A 133 -6.29 -22.25 -1.43
C ASP A 133 -6.61 -20.85 -1.94
N LYS A 134 -5.95 -20.46 -3.06
CA LYS A 134 -6.19 -19.18 -3.77
C LYS A 134 -5.98 -17.93 -2.93
N LYS A 135 -5.15 -18.00 -1.88
CA LYS A 135 -4.86 -16.87 -1.00
C LYS A 135 -4.40 -15.64 -1.78
N GLY A 136 -3.50 -15.81 -2.75
CA GLY A 136 -3.00 -14.73 -3.59
C GLY A 136 -4.11 -14.03 -4.38
N LEU A 137 -4.99 -14.80 -5.03
CA LEU A 137 -6.12 -14.25 -5.78
C LEU A 137 -7.09 -13.50 -4.86
N VAL A 138 -7.42 -14.06 -3.71
CA VAL A 138 -8.30 -13.42 -2.71
C VAL A 138 -7.68 -12.12 -2.21
N THR A 139 -6.40 -12.14 -1.88
CA THR A 139 -5.64 -10.95 -1.45
C THR A 139 -5.65 -9.88 -2.53
N SER A 140 -5.41 -10.24 -3.79
CA SER A 140 -5.44 -9.30 -4.91
C SER A 140 -6.83 -8.67 -5.11
N VAL A 141 -7.90 -9.47 -5.01
CA VAL A 141 -9.27 -8.97 -5.07
C VAL A 141 -9.57 -7.99 -3.95
N VAL A 142 -9.16 -8.30 -2.71
CA VAL A 142 -9.39 -7.41 -1.56
C VAL A 142 -8.65 -6.08 -1.74
N PHE A 143 -7.37 -6.10 -2.10
CA PHE A 143 -6.59 -4.86 -2.27
C PHE A 143 -6.96 -4.07 -3.54
N ALA A 144 -7.56 -4.69 -4.55
CA ALA A 144 -8.17 -3.98 -5.68
C ALA A 144 -9.26 -2.99 -5.23
N GLY A 145 -9.88 -3.23 -4.06
CA GLY A 145 -10.80 -2.27 -3.43
C GLY A 145 -10.17 -0.89 -3.21
N SER A 146 -8.89 -0.80 -2.85
CA SER A 146 -8.20 0.50 -2.69
C SER A 146 -8.08 1.26 -4.01
N GLY A 147 -7.77 0.56 -5.12
CA GLY A 147 -7.76 1.17 -6.46
C GLY A 147 -9.15 1.65 -6.88
N LEU A 148 -10.18 0.82 -6.64
CA LEU A 148 -11.57 1.18 -6.94
C LEU A 148 -12.04 2.38 -6.10
N GLY A 149 -11.69 2.44 -4.83
CA GLY A 149 -11.97 3.57 -3.95
C GLY A 149 -11.32 4.86 -4.45
N GLY A 150 -10.04 4.79 -4.85
CA GLY A 150 -9.34 5.91 -5.47
C GLY A 150 -10.03 6.39 -6.75
N MET A 151 -10.43 5.45 -7.63
CA MET A 151 -11.12 5.78 -8.88
C MET A 151 -12.48 6.45 -8.65
N LEU A 152 -13.32 5.88 -7.80
CA LEU A 152 -14.70 6.35 -7.63
C LEU A 152 -14.81 7.64 -6.82
N PHE A 153 -13.93 7.83 -5.82
CA PHE A 153 -14.09 8.92 -4.85
C PHE A 153 -13.11 10.08 -5.04
N SER A 154 -12.16 10.01 -5.99
CA SER A 154 -11.18 11.07 -6.25
C SER A 154 -11.84 12.42 -6.55
N GLY A 155 -12.76 12.47 -7.50
CA GLY A 155 -13.47 13.69 -7.87
C GLY A 155 -14.38 14.21 -6.75
N TRP A 156 -15.03 13.30 -6.02
CA TRP A 156 -15.92 13.65 -4.92
C TRP A 156 -15.17 14.28 -3.74
N ILE A 157 -14.05 13.69 -3.30
CA ILE A 157 -13.25 14.25 -2.20
C ILE A 157 -12.56 15.56 -2.61
N ALA A 158 -12.10 15.67 -3.87
CA ALA A 158 -11.53 16.90 -4.40
C ALA A 158 -12.56 18.05 -4.38
N ASN A 159 -13.80 17.78 -4.78
CA ASN A 159 -14.90 18.75 -4.75
C ASN A 159 -15.24 19.20 -3.31
N ILE A 160 -15.25 18.26 -2.34
CA ILE A 160 -15.45 18.60 -0.94
C ILE A 160 -14.34 19.53 -0.44
N ILE A 161 -13.08 19.19 -0.73
CA ILE A 161 -11.94 20.01 -0.30
C ILE A 161 -12.00 21.40 -0.92
N ALA A 162 -12.33 21.50 -2.21
CA ALA A 162 -12.43 22.78 -2.92
C ALA A 162 -13.58 23.69 -2.42
N ASN A 163 -14.76 23.11 -2.14
CA ASN A 163 -15.94 23.90 -1.80
C ASN A 163 -16.18 24.08 -0.30
N GLN A 164 -15.77 23.11 0.53
CA GLN A 164 -16.03 23.08 1.97
C GLN A 164 -14.73 23.12 2.81
N GLY A 165 -13.58 23.13 2.13
CA GLY A 165 -12.26 23.15 2.76
C GLY A 165 -11.76 21.77 3.20
N TRP A 166 -10.46 21.68 3.44
CA TRP A 166 -9.76 20.43 3.80
C TRP A 166 -10.24 19.83 5.15
N ARG A 167 -10.69 20.66 6.08
CA ARG A 167 -11.25 20.20 7.35
C ARG A 167 -12.51 19.35 7.15
N ALA A 168 -13.40 19.74 6.24
CA ALA A 168 -14.58 18.96 5.88
C ALA A 168 -14.21 17.62 5.27
N GLY A 169 -13.18 17.59 4.42
CA GLY A 169 -12.66 16.35 3.85
C GLY A 169 -12.24 15.32 4.91
N TRP A 170 -11.49 15.73 5.93
CA TRP A 170 -11.08 14.83 7.02
C TRP A 170 -12.24 14.40 7.92
N ARG A 171 -13.22 15.29 8.21
CA ARG A 171 -14.42 14.92 8.97
C ARG A 171 -15.24 13.84 8.27
N ILE A 172 -15.41 13.98 6.97
CA ILE A 172 -16.13 12.99 6.14
C ILE A 172 -15.34 11.67 6.09
N THR A 173 -14.04 11.74 5.92
CA THR A 173 -13.17 10.54 5.97
C THR A 173 -13.28 9.84 7.33
N ALA A 174 -13.27 10.57 8.43
CA ALA A 174 -13.45 10.03 9.78
C ALA A 174 -14.79 9.30 9.93
N LEU A 175 -15.87 9.90 9.42
CA LEU A 175 -17.21 9.29 9.44
C LEU A 175 -17.27 8.01 8.62
N ILE A 176 -16.71 8.02 7.40
CA ILE A 176 -16.65 6.85 6.54
C ILE A 176 -15.89 5.71 7.21
N VAL A 177 -14.74 5.99 7.81
CA VAL A 177 -13.94 5.00 8.55
C VAL A 177 -14.73 4.43 9.71
N ALA A 178 -15.35 5.28 10.54
CA ALA A 178 -16.15 4.84 11.69
C ALA A 178 -17.31 3.92 11.27
N VAL A 179 -18.10 4.33 10.28
CA VAL A 179 -19.23 3.56 9.78
C VAL A 179 -18.77 2.22 9.18
N THR A 180 -17.73 2.25 8.37
CA THR A 180 -17.19 1.03 7.74
C THR A 180 -16.71 0.04 8.79
N VAL A 181 -15.96 0.50 9.80
CA VAL A 181 -15.43 -0.36 10.86
C VAL A 181 -16.55 -0.98 11.69
N VAL A 182 -17.60 -0.23 12.02
CA VAL A 182 -18.76 -0.75 12.76
C VAL A 182 -19.50 -1.82 11.94
N ILE A 183 -19.78 -1.56 10.67
CA ILE A 183 -20.43 -2.52 9.77
C ILE A 183 -19.58 -3.80 9.66
N VAL A 184 -18.30 -3.65 9.40
CA VAL A 184 -17.37 -4.78 9.26
C VAL A 184 -17.28 -5.58 10.56
N PHE A 185 -17.27 -4.94 11.72
CA PHE A 185 -17.28 -5.62 13.01
C PHE A 185 -18.48 -6.55 13.22
N ILE A 186 -19.65 -6.19 12.69
CA ILE A 186 -20.86 -7.04 12.80
C ILE A 186 -20.66 -8.36 12.06
N PHE A 187 -20.09 -8.32 10.87
CA PHE A 187 -19.98 -9.47 9.96
C PHE A 187 -18.66 -10.24 10.09
N ILE A 188 -17.56 -9.61 10.53
CA ILE A 188 -16.25 -10.26 10.60
C ILE A 188 -16.25 -11.37 11.69
N ARG A 189 -15.67 -12.54 11.33
CA ARG A 189 -15.36 -13.65 12.23
C ARG A 189 -13.90 -14.01 12.04
N LYS A 190 -13.20 -14.33 13.13
CA LYS A 190 -11.76 -14.61 13.07
C LYS A 190 -11.45 -15.88 12.30
N THR A 191 -12.22 -16.94 12.55
CA THR A 191 -11.99 -18.25 11.97
C THR A 191 -13.30 -18.89 11.50
N PRO A 192 -13.26 -19.77 10.48
CA PRO A 192 -14.43 -20.52 10.03
C PRO A 192 -14.95 -21.45 11.12
N GLN A 193 -14.08 -21.95 12.00
CA GLN A 193 -14.43 -22.87 13.11
C GLN A 193 -15.40 -22.23 14.11
N GLU A 194 -15.35 -20.89 14.30
CA GLU A 194 -16.32 -20.17 15.13
C GLU A 194 -17.78 -20.34 14.64
N MET A 195 -17.94 -20.71 13.37
CA MET A 195 -19.24 -20.95 12.73
C MET A 195 -19.47 -22.43 12.39
N GLY A 196 -18.62 -23.34 12.86
CA GLY A 196 -18.70 -24.76 12.52
C GLY A 196 -18.37 -25.07 11.06
N LEU A 197 -17.62 -24.17 10.37
CA LEU A 197 -17.23 -24.32 8.98
C LEU A 197 -15.76 -24.71 8.87
N ALA A 198 -15.40 -25.42 7.79
CA ALA A 198 -14.01 -25.66 7.43
C ALA A 198 -13.48 -24.52 6.52
N PRO A 199 -12.16 -24.25 6.53
CA PRO A 199 -11.54 -23.32 5.57
C PRO A 199 -11.81 -23.77 4.13
N TYR A 200 -11.83 -22.78 3.21
CA TYR A 200 -12.06 -23.06 1.80
C TYR A 200 -10.90 -23.87 1.19
N LYS A 201 -11.21 -25.07 0.72
CA LYS A 201 -10.31 -25.94 -0.08
C LYS A 201 -10.90 -26.18 -1.45
N SER A 202 -10.09 -25.99 -2.50
CA SER A 202 -10.48 -26.35 -3.87
C SER A 202 -10.26 -27.85 -4.09
N ALA A 203 -11.19 -28.54 -4.75
CA ALA A 203 -11.09 -29.99 -5.00
C ALA A 203 -9.87 -30.40 -5.88
N LYS A 204 -9.26 -29.47 -6.60
CA LYS A 204 -8.06 -29.72 -7.44
C LYS A 204 -6.75 -29.70 -6.66
N THR A 205 -6.65 -28.95 -5.58
CA THR A 205 -5.38 -28.67 -4.88
C THR A 205 -4.97 -29.79 -3.93
N ALA A 206 -5.89 -30.67 -3.53
CA ALA A 206 -5.56 -31.81 -2.67
C ALA A 206 -4.56 -32.78 -3.33
N VAL A 207 -4.60 -32.90 -4.65
CA VAL A 207 -3.69 -33.75 -5.44
C VAL A 207 -2.36 -33.05 -5.67
N ASP A 208 -2.38 -31.72 -5.99
CA ASP A 208 -1.18 -30.94 -6.28
C ASP A 208 -0.35 -30.64 -5.01
N VAL A 209 -1.01 -30.43 -3.86
CA VAL A 209 -0.30 -30.20 -2.58
C VAL A 209 0.31 -31.51 -2.06
N ALA A 210 -0.31 -32.67 -2.25
CA ALA A 210 0.29 -33.95 -1.94
C ALA A 210 1.56 -34.19 -2.79
N ALA A 211 1.49 -33.94 -4.10
CA ALA A 211 2.64 -34.03 -4.99
C ALA A 211 3.74 -33.02 -4.68
N ALA A 212 3.39 -31.77 -4.35
CA ALA A 212 4.35 -30.73 -3.94
C ALA A 212 4.94 -30.98 -2.56
N SER A 213 4.19 -31.58 -1.63
CA SER A 213 4.67 -31.95 -0.30
C SER A 213 5.61 -33.16 -0.36
N GLU A 214 5.34 -34.14 -1.24
CA GLU A 214 6.27 -35.25 -1.50
C GLU A 214 7.53 -34.78 -2.21
N ALA A 215 7.46 -33.84 -3.16
CA ALA A 215 8.61 -33.23 -3.81
C ALA A 215 9.44 -32.36 -2.84
N ALA A 216 8.82 -31.67 -1.89
CA ALA A 216 9.50 -30.86 -0.87
C ALA A 216 10.12 -31.73 0.25
N SER A 217 9.53 -32.88 0.59
CA SER A 217 10.09 -33.81 1.58
C SER A 217 11.21 -34.68 1.01
N SER A 218 11.26 -34.88 -0.30
CA SER A 218 12.35 -35.60 -0.97
C SER A 218 13.56 -34.72 -1.31
N ALA A 219 13.39 -33.37 -1.34
CA ALA A 219 14.49 -32.42 -1.45
C ALA A 219 14.94 -32.01 -0.05
N GLY A 220 15.90 -32.71 0.51
CA GLY A 220 16.44 -32.48 1.85
C GLY A 220 16.75 -30.99 2.12
N GLY A 221 16.08 -30.42 3.09
CA GLY A 221 16.33 -29.10 3.67
C GLY A 221 16.21 -27.92 2.70
N TRP A 222 15.45 -26.89 3.08
CA TRP A 222 15.32 -25.64 2.30
C TRP A 222 16.69 -25.07 1.95
N ALA A 223 17.07 -25.09 0.66
CA ALA A 223 18.31 -24.54 0.17
C ALA A 223 18.30 -23.01 0.33
N GLY A 224 19.38 -22.44 0.84
CA GLY A 224 19.53 -20.99 1.00
C GLY A 224 20.50 -20.59 2.08
N LEU A 225 20.73 -19.28 2.20
CA LEU A 225 21.61 -18.69 3.20
C LEU A 225 20.89 -18.50 4.54
N SER A 226 21.63 -18.60 5.64
CA SER A 226 21.14 -18.11 6.93
C SER A 226 21.15 -16.57 6.93
N LYS A 227 20.35 -15.94 7.81
CA LYS A 227 20.35 -14.49 7.97
C LYS A 227 21.75 -13.94 8.24
N SER A 228 22.53 -14.57 9.11
CA SER A 228 23.91 -14.15 9.45
C SER A 228 24.87 -14.25 8.27
N ASP A 229 24.72 -15.25 7.41
CA ASP A 229 25.57 -15.43 6.25
C ASP A 229 25.17 -14.48 5.11
N ALA A 230 23.86 -14.21 4.96
CA ALA A 230 23.36 -13.22 4.02
C ALA A 230 23.96 -11.83 4.26
N PHE A 231 24.05 -11.38 5.51
CA PHE A 231 24.68 -10.09 5.87
C PHE A 231 26.14 -9.95 5.43
N LYS A 232 26.86 -11.06 5.30
CA LYS A 232 28.28 -11.06 4.90
C LYS A 232 28.45 -10.98 3.38
N THR A 233 27.36 -11.16 2.61
CA THR A 233 27.40 -11.12 1.15
C THR A 233 27.23 -9.70 0.61
N THR A 234 28.01 -9.34 -0.39
CA THR A 234 27.85 -8.07 -1.12
C THR A 234 26.44 -7.96 -1.75
N ALA A 235 25.88 -9.10 -2.17
CA ALA A 235 24.54 -9.19 -2.73
C ALA A 235 23.45 -8.67 -1.78
N PHE A 236 23.62 -8.87 -0.45
CA PHE A 236 22.66 -8.37 0.53
C PHE A 236 22.63 -6.84 0.58
N TRP A 237 23.76 -6.18 0.53
CA TRP A 237 23.83 -4.72 0.57
C TRP A 237 23.30 -4.08 -0.71
N PHE A 238 23.55 -4.69 -1.88
CA PHE A 238 22.90 -4.27 -3.14
C PHE A 238 21.40 -4.47 -3.11
N TYR A 239 20.93 -5.60 -2.56
CA TYR A 239 19.51 -5.86 -2.36
C TYR A 239 18.85 -4.80 -1.46
N VAL A 240 19.46 -4.47 -0.32
CA VAL A 240 18.99 -3.41 0.59
C VAL A 240 18.93 -2.06 -0.12
N LEU A 241 20.01 -1.68 -0.82
CA LEU A 241 20.07 -0.43 -1.56
C LEU A 241 18.96 -0.36 -2.62
N CYS A 242 18.78 -1.42 -3.40
CA CYS A 242 17.72 -1.51 -4.40
C CYS A 242 16.33 -1.31 -3.76
N LEU A 243 16.04 -1.93 -2.63
CA LEU A 243 14.75 -1.78 -1.96
C LEU A 243 14.53 -0.38 -1.38
N VAL A 244 15.57 0.26 -0.82
CA VAL A 244 15.48 1.66 -0.39
C VAL A 244 15.17 2.56 -1.58
N CYS A 245 15.89 2.42 -2.69
CA CYS A 245 15.66 3.19 -3.91
C CYS A 245 14.23 2.98 -4.47
N CYS A 246 13.78 1.72 -4.53
CA CYS A 246 12.39 1.42 -4.94
C CYS A 246 11.37 2.10 -4.02
N GLY A 247 11.59 2.11 -2.71
CA GLY A 247 10.74 2.80 -1.74
C GLY A 247 10.72 4.31 -1.94
N VAL A 248 11.89 4.92 -2.14
CA VAL A 248 12.04 6.36 -2.41
C VAL A 248 11.22 6.76 -3.62
N VAL A 249 11.35 6.03 -4.73
CA VAL A 249 10.62 6.35 -5.96
C VAL A 249 9.12 6.09 -5.80
N ALA A 250 8.73 4.95 -5.21
CA ALA A 250 7.33 4.59 -5.05
C ALA A 250 6.54 5.66 -4.29
N ALA A 251 7.02 6.07 -3.12
CA ALA A 251 6.33 7.07 -2.32
C ALA A 251 6.60 8.51 -2.80
N GLY A 252 7.84 8.80 -3.23
CA GLY A 252 8.25 10.13 -3.67
C GLY A 252 7.52 10.63 -4.92
N VAL A 253 7.23 9.74 -5.87
CA VAL A 253 6.44 10.08 -7.05
C VAL A 253 4.96 10.16 -6.68
N PHE A 254 4.40 9.09 -6.12
CA PHE A 254 2.96 8.96 -5.91
C PHE A 254 2.37 10.09 -5.05
N THR A 255 3.06 10.49 -3.99
CA THR A 255 2.56 11.51 -3.06
C THR A 255 2.64 12.93 -3.61
N GLN A 256 3.52 13.19 -4.60
CA GLN A 256 3.72 14.54 -5.12
C GLN A 256 3.01 14.82 -6.45
N VAL A 257 2.52 13.78 -7.14
CA VAL A 257 1.84 13.96 -8.43
C VAL A 257 0.64 14.91 -8.35
N PRO A 258 -0.32 14.81 -7.42
CA PRO A 258 -1.45 15.74 -7.37
C PRO A 258 -1.01 17.19 -7.19
N THR A 259 -0.04 17.44 -6.29
CA THR A 259 0.51 18.78 -6.05
C THR A 259 1.16 19.33 -7.32
N TYR A 260 1.96 18.52 -8.01
CA TYR A 260 2.60 18.89 -9.26
C TYR A 260 1.59 19.21 -10.37
N LEU A 261 0.49 18.45 -10.47
CA LEU A 261 -0.57 18.71 -11.45
C LEU A 261 -1.29 20.04 -11.17
N ILE A 262 -1.59 20.33 -9.89
CA ILE A 262 -2.19 21.61 -9.47
C ILE A 262 -1.28 22.77 -9.87
N GLU A 263 0.01 22.71 -9.59
CA GLU A 263 0.98 23.76 -9.95
C GLU A 263 1.07 24.01 -11.47
N ASN A 264 0.81 22.98 -12.27
CA ASN A 264 0.78 23.11 -13.74
C ASN A 264 -0.63 23.38 -14.30
N GLY A 265 -1.62 23.72 -13.45
CA GLY A 265 -2.97 24.07 -13.89
C GLY A 265 -3.78 22.88 -14.45
N VAL A 266 -3.41 21.64 -14.11
CA VAL A 266 -4.09 20.42 -14.54
C VAL A 266 -5.00 19.93 -13.41
N ASP A 267 -6.27 19.66 -13.74
CA ASP A 267 -7.17 19.03 -12.77
C ASP A 267 -6.67 17.60 -12.46
N TYR A 268 -6.25 17.41 -11.22
CA TYR A 268 -5.65 16.15 -10.77
C TYR A 268 -6.69 15.05 -10.50
N ALA A 269 -7.93 15.41 -10.15
CA ALA A 269 -8.92 14.44 -9.72
C ALA A 269 -9.29 13.40 -10.78
N PRO A 270 -9.62 13.78 -12.04
CA PRO A 270 -9.88 12.79 -13.09
C PRO A 270 -8.62 11.99 -13.47
N VAL A 271 -7.43 12.62 -13.40
CA VAL A 271 -6.16 11.96 -13.69
C VAL A 271 -5.86 10.87 -12.65
N MET A 272 -6.08 11.15 -11.36
CA MET A 272 -5.93 10.17 -10.28
C MET A 272 -7.02 9.09 -10.30
N ALA A 273 -8.21 9.40 -10.80
CA ALA A 273 -9.25 8.39 -11.01
C ALA A 273 -8.84 7.35 -12.05
N VAL A 274 -8.24 7.79 -13.16
CA VAL A 274 -7.66 6.90 -14.18
C VAL A 274 -6.56 6.02 -13.59
N PHE A 275 -5.65 6.59 -12.79
CA PHE A 275 -4.62 5.82 -12.07
C PHE A 275 -5.24 4.70 -11.23
N GLY A 276 -6.27 5.00 -10.42
CA GLY A 276 -6.96 4.01 -9.59
C GLY A 276 -7.53 2.85 -10.40
N GLY A 277 -8.20 3.16 -11.52
CA GLY A 277 -8.76 2.15 -12.42
C GLY A 277 -7.69 1.29 -13.11
N VAL A 278 -6.65 1.92 -13.65
CA VAL A 278 -5.58 1.21 -14.36
C VAL A 278 -4.71 0.39 -13.40
N THR A 279 -4.57 0.79 -12.13
CA THR A 279 -3.81 0.02 -11.12
C THR A 279 -4.37 -1.39 -10.95
N ILE A 280 -5.68 -1.59 -11.05
CA ILE A 280 -6.32 -2.91 -10.99
C ILE A 280 -5.81 -3.79 -12.14
N VAL A 281 -5.80 -3.25 -13.36
CA VAL A 281 -5.32 -3.96 -14.56
C VAL A 281 -3.81 -4.17 -14.47
N GLY A 282 -3.06 -3.16 -14.07
CA GLY A 282 -1.60 -3.19 -13.94
C GLY A 282 -1.12 -4.32 -13.02
N THR A 283 -1.72 -4.45 -11.84
CA THR A 283 -1.35 -5.52 -10.89
C THR A 283 -1.65 -6.93 -11.44
N VAL A 284 -2.78 -7.10 -12.13
CA VAL A 284 -3.17 -8.39 -12.72
C VAL A 284 -2.26 -8.78 -13.88
N VAL A 285 -1.80 -7.83 -14.69
CA VAL A 285 -0.96 -8.07 -15.87
C VAL A 285 0.51 -8.28 -15.50
N THR A 286 1.01 -7.50 -14.53
CA THR A 286 2.45 -7.51 -14.20
C THR A 286 2.90 -8.81 -13.53
N GLY A 287 2.07 -9.47 -12.73
CA GLY A 287 2.38 -10.75 -12.11
C GLY A 287 2.77 -11.82 -13.15
N PRO A 288 1.86 -12.20 -14.07
CA PRO A 288 2.18 -13.14 -15.15
C PRO A 288 3.32 -12.70 -16.10
N LEU A 289 3.53 -11.40 -16.26
CA LEU A 289 4.66 -10.88 -17.06
C LEU A 289 6.00 -11.22 -16.40
N ILE A 290 6.12 -11.02 -15.08
CA ILE A 290 7.32 -11.37 -14.31
C ILE A 290 7.53 -12.89 -14.31
N ASP A 291 6.45 -13.67 -14.16
CA ASP A 291 6.54 -15.14 -14.20
C ASP A 291 7.08 -15.67 -15.54
N LYS A 292 6.67 -15.06 -16.66
CA LYS A 292 7.15 -15.44 -18.00
C LYS A 292 8.57 -14.97 -18.32
N LEU A 293 8.94 -13.76 -17.93
CA LEU A 293 10.25 -13.16 -18.23
C LEU A 293 11.34 -13.61 -17.26
N GLY A 294 10.95 -14.15 -16.11
CA GLY A 294 11.82 -14.36 -14.95
C GLY A 294 12.05 -13.06 -14.18
N ILE A 295 12.41 -13.21 -12.91
CA ILE A 295 12.51 -12.10 -11.94
C ILE A 295 13.47 -11.00 -12.43
N SER A 296 14.67 -11.35 -12.91
CA SER A 296 15.69 -10.37 -13.32
C SER A 296 15.24 -9.53 -14.52
N LYS A 297 14.80 -10.17 -15.60
CA LYS A 297 14.34 -9.45 -16.81
C LYS A 297 13.02 -8.73 -16.56
N GLY A 298 12.10 -9.35 -15.81
CA GLY A 298 10.83 -8.75 -15.42
C GLY A 298 11.03 -7.47 -14.60
N SER A 299 11.96 -7.47 -13.65
CA SER A 299 12.29 -6.27 -12.85
C SER A 299 12.86 -5.14 -13.71
N VAL A 300 13.79 -5.44 -14.63
CA VAL A 300 14.35 -4.41 -15.53
C VAL A 300 13.26 -3.81 -16.43
N VAL A 301 12.38 -4.64 -17.01
CA VAL A 301 11.29 -4.17 -17.87
C VAL A 301 10.33 -3.25 -17.08
N THR A 302 9.96 -3.64 -15.87
CA THR A 302 9.05 -2.80 -15.04
C THR A 302 9.71 -1.51 -14.56
N CYS A 303 11.02 -1.51 -14.26
CA CYS A 303 11.77 -0.27 -13.97
C CYS A 303 11.81 0.67 -15.20
N LEU A 304 12.05 0.13 -16.40
CA LEU A 304 12.02 0.93 -17.63
C LEU A 304 10.63 1.52 -17.90
N ILE A 305 9.55 0.75 -17.68
CA ILE A 305 8.17 1.26 -17.80
C ILE A 305 7.93 2.42 -16.80
N SER A 306 8.37 2.26 -15.55
CA SER A 306 8.28 3.32 -14.55
C SER A 306 9.09 4.56 -14.93
N GLY A 307 10.30 4.38 -15.45
CA GLY A 307 11.13 5.47 -15.95
C GLY A 307 10.43 6.26 -17.08
N ILE A 308 9.82 5.55 -18.06
CA ILE A 308 9.03 6.18 -19.13
C ILE A 308 7.85 6.96 -18.53
N ALA A 309 7.16 6.43 -17.52
CA ALA A 309 6.07 7.14 -16.88
C ALA A 309 6.53 8.44 -16.21
N ILE A 310 7.70 8.47 -15.56
CA ILE A 310 8.26 9.68 -14.97
C ILE A 310 8.67 10.68 -16.06
N VAL A 311 9.19 10.22 -17.20
CA VAL A 311 9.45 11.10 -18.34
C VAL A 311 8.16 11.74 -18.86
N CYS A 312 7.06 10.97 -18.95
CA CYS A 312 5.75 11.55 -19.28
C CYS A 312 5.32 12.59 -18.24
N LEU A 313 5.62 12.39 -16.95
CA LEU A 313 5.34 13.37 -15.91
C LEU A 313 6.13 14.67 -16.11
N ILE A 314 7.42 14.60 -16.48
CA ILE A 314 8.23 15.78 -16.82
C ILE A 314 7.62 16.53 -17.99
N LEU A 315 7.05 15.84 -18.97
CA LEU A 315 6.45 16.43 -20.15
C LEU A 315 5.10 17.14 -19.90
N VAL A 316 4.53 17.03 -18.69
CA VAL A 316 3.28 17.73 -18.32
C VAL A 316 3.42 19.25 -18.49
N THR A 317 4.58 19.82 -18.21
CA THR A 317 4.85 21.26 -18.42
C THR A 317 4.69 21.71 -19.87
N LYS A 318 4.86 20.80 -20.85
CA LYS A 318 4.75 21.09 -22.29
C LYS A 318 3.41 20.66 -22.89
N PHE A 319 2.90 19.51 -22.49
CA PHE A 319 1.72 18.86 -23.10
C PHE A 319 0.49 18.84 -22.18
N GLY A 320 0.59 19.43 -20.97
CA GLY A 320 -0.53 19.56 -20.05
C GLY A 320 -1.15 18.23 -19.65
N ALA A 321 -2.48 18.20 -19.61
CA ALA A 321 -3.26 17.05 -19.14
C ALA A 321 -3.00 15.75 -19.94
N GLY A 322 -2.69 15.85 -21.26
CA GLY A 322 -2.42 14.66 -22.08
C GLY A 322 -1.23 13.85 -21.57
N ALA A 323 -0.13 14.52 -21.20
CA ALA A 323 1.04 13.86 -20.64
C ALA A 323 0.76 13.30 -19.23
N ALA A 324 -0.08 13.98 -18.43
CA ALA A 324 -0.49 13.50 -17.13
C ALA A 324 -1.30 12.19 -17.22
N TYR A 325 -2.25 12.10 -18.12
CA TYR A 325 -3.01 10.86 -18.39
C TYR A 325 -2.08 9.74 -18.89
N ALA A 326 -1.17 10.03 -19.82
CA ALA A 326 -0.20 9.03 -20.30
C ALA A 326 0.64 8.48 -19.14
N CYS A 327 1.15 9.33 -18.25
CA CYS A 327 1.86 8.91 -17.05
C CYS A 327 1.00 7.98 -16.18
N MET A 328 -0.24 8.37 -15.87
CA MET A 328 -1.13 7.61 -14.98
C MET A 328 -1.63 6.29 -15.58
N ILE A 329 -1.59 6.14 -16.90
CA ILE A 329 -1.86 4.87 -17.58
C ILE A 329 -0.63 3.96 -17.53
N ILE A 330 0.57 4.51 -17.66
CA ILE A 330 1.81 3.72 -17.76
C ILE A 330 2.32 3.30 -16.37
N ILE A 331 2.29 4.19 -15.38
CA ILE A 331 2.92 3.99 -14.08
C ILE A 331 2.44 2.74 -13.32
N PRO A 332 1.16 2.32 -13.34
CA PRO A 332 0.71 1.13 -12.64
C PRO A 332 1.37 -0.18 -13.10
N PHE A 333 1.75 -0.26 -14.37
CA PHE A 333 2.44 -1.44 -14.90
C PHE A 333 3.90 -1.53 -14.42
N GLY A 334 4.53 -0.41 -14.16
CA GLY A 334 5.87 -0.35 -13.55
C GLY A 334 5.83 -0.42 -12.02
N ALA A 335 4.89 0.27 -11.39
CA ALA A 335 4.78 0.35 -9.93
C ALA A 335 4.47 -1.00 -9.26
N ALA A 336 3.89 -1.98 -9.97
CA ALA A 336 3.65 -3.32 -9.43
C ALA A 336 4.94 -4.01 -8.95
N ILE A 337 6.10 -3.66 -9.48
CA ILE A 337 7.39 -4.18 -9.01
C ILE A 337 7.65 -3.81 -7.55
N THR A 338 7.22 -2.64 -7.10
CA THR A 338 7.48 -2.18 -5.73
C THR A 338 6.84 -3.07 -4.66
N SER A 339 5.73 -3.72 -4.98
CA SER A 339 5.07 -4.70 -4.11
C SER A 339 5.57 -6.13 -4.30
N LEU A 340 6.00 -6.47 -5.52
CA LEU A 340 6.41 -7.82 -5.89
C LEU A 340 7.93 -8.04 -5.71
N ALA A 341 8.77 -7.02 -5.92
CA ALA A 341 10.22 -7.15 -5.83
C ALA A 341 10.72 -7.61 -4.46
N PRO A 342 10.30 -7.05 -3.30
CA PRO A 342 10.84 -7.47 -2.03
C PRO A 342 10.71 -8.98 -1.78
N PRO A 343 9.52 -9.62 -1.90
CA PRO A 343 9.40 -11.06 -1.67
C PRO A 343 10.08 -11.91 -2.74
N LEU A 344 9.98 -11.53 -4.01
CA LEU A 344 10.54 -12.32 -5.11
C LEU A 344 12.06 -12.27 -5.14
N LEU A 345 12.67 -11.11 -4.96
CA LEU A 345 14.12 -10.94 -4.90
C LEU A 345 14.72 -11.68 -3.69
N THR A 346 14.05 -11.61 -2.52
CA THR A 346 14.51 -12.37 -1.35
C THR A 346 14.59 -13.86 -1.64
N GLY A 347 13.55 -14.43 -2.19
CA GLY A 347 13.51 -15.88 -2.51
C GLY A 347 14.51 -16.30 -3.56
N SER A 348 14.69 -15.49 -4.62
CA SER A 348 15.59 -15.82 -5.74
C SER A 348 17.08 -15.65 -5.41
N ILE A 349 17.46 -14.68 -4.57
CA ILE A 349 18.86 -14.37 -4.25
C ILE A 349 19.33 -15.19 -3.05
N PHE A 350 18.52 -15.31 -2.00
CA PHE A 350 18.95 -15.88 -0.71
C PHE A 350 18.36 -17.26 -0.43
N GLY A 351 17.38 -17.70 -1.24
CA GLY A 351 16.67 -18.95 -1.03
C GLY A 351 15.65 -18.86 0.12
N TYR A 352 15.20 -20.02 0.60
CA TYR A 352 14.06 -20.10 1.52
C TYR A 352 14.43 -20.53 2.95
N LYS A 353 15.73 -20.79 3.26
CA LYS A 353 16.18 -21.29 4.57
C LYS A 353 15.85 -20.34 5.73
N ASP A 354 16.14 -19.04 5.58
CA ASP A 354 15.81 -17.99 6.56
C ASP A 354 15.08 -16.83 5.89
N TYR A 355 14.17 -17.18 4.97
CA TYR A 355 13.44 -16.25 4.12
C TYR A 355 12.75 -15.15 4.92
N GLY A 356 12.01 -15.50 5.99
CA GLY A 356 11.26 -14.53 6.79
C GLY A 356 12.15 -13.48 7.46
N GLY A 357 13.31 -13.89 7.93
CA GLY A 357 14.27 -12.99 8.56
C GLY A 357 14.91 -12.00 7.57
N ILE A 358 15.29 -12.48 6.38
CA ILE A 358 15.90 -11.64 5.34
C ILE A 358 14.86 -10.73 4.69
N TYR A 359 13.68 -11.28 4.37
CA TYR A 359 12.56 -10.50 3.81
C TYR A 359 12.10 -9.40 4.76
N GLY A 360 12.01 -9.67 6.07
CA GLY A 360 11.62 -8.67 7.07
C GLY A 360 12.54 -7.46 7.08
N ILE A 361 13.85 -7.67 6.97
CA ILE A 361 14.82 -6.57 6.88
C ILE A 361 14.65 -5.82 5.55
N GLY A 362 14.56 -6.54 4.44
CA GLY A 362 14.36 -5.93 3.13
C GLY A 362 13.11 -5.05 3.08
N ASN A 363 11.99 -5.54 3.61
CA ASN A 363 10.76 -4.77 3.70
C ASN A 363 10.90 -3.53 4.60
N SER A 364 11.64 -3.63 5.72
CA SER A 364 11.92 -2.48 6.58
C SER A 364 12.75 -1.41 5.86
N CYS A 365 13.72 -1.84 5.06
CA CYS A 365 14.52 -0.95 4.22
C CYS A 365 13.69 -0.28 3.11
N PHE A 366 12.78 -1.02 2.47
CA PHE A 366 11.82 -0.46 1.52
C PHE A 366 10.93 0.61 2.19
N MET A 367 10.41 0.33 3.39
CA MET A 367 9.62 1.30 4.17
C MET A 367 10.44 2.55 4.55
N ALA A 368 11.72 2.39 4.88
CA ALA A 368 12.61 3.53 5.10
C ALA A 368 12.76 4.39 3.83
N GLY A 369 12.86 3.77 2.66
CA GLY A 369 12.81 4.46 1.38
C GLY A 369 11.50 5.23 1.17
N CYS A 370 10.36 4.61 1.46
CA CYS A 370 9.04 5.26 1.39
C CYS A 370 8.92 6.47 2.34
N MET A 371 9.62 6.46 3.46
CA MET A 371 9.69 7.58 4.39
C MET A 371 10.49 8.77 3.83
N ILE A 372 11.62 8.49 3.18
CA ILE A 372 12.54 9.50 2.64
C ILE A 372 11.99 10.12 1.34
N GLY A 373 11.32 9.32 0.50
CA GLY A 373 10.90 9.72 -0.85
C GLY A 373 10.11 11.02 -0.93
N PRO A 374 8.99 11.17 -0.20
CA PRO A 374 8.20 12.41 -0.22
C PRO A 374 8.96 13.62 0.29
N MET A 375 9.82 13.45 1.31
CA MET A 375 10.67 14.53 1.83
C MET A 375 11.70 14.99 0.80
N LEU A 376 12.33 14.03 0.11
CA LEU A 376 13.31 14.33 -0.92
C LEU A 376 12.67 15.09 -2.09
N SER A 377 11.53 14.62 -2.57
CA SER A 377 10.82 15.26 -3.70
C SER A 377 10.35 16.66 -3.36
N SER A 378 9.69 16.83 -2.22
CA SER A 378 9.19 18.13 -1.78
C SER A 378 10.32 19.07 -1.36
N GLY A 379 11.38 18.57 -0.72
CA GLY A 379 12.55 19.37 -0.36
C GLY A 379 13.31 19.90 -1.57
N LEU A 380 13.50 19.08 -2.62
CA LEU A 380 14.09 19.53 -3.87
C LEU A 380 13.21 20.59 -4.55
N ARG A 381 11.89 20.43 -4.54
CA ARG A 381 10.95 21.42 -5.05
C ARG A 381 11.03 22.72 -4.26
N ASP A 382 11.04 22.68 -2.93
CA ASP A 382 11.12 23.88 -2.07
C ASP A 382 12.45 24.62 -2.29
N ALA A 383 13.56 23.89 -2.48
CA ALA A 383 14.88 24.48 -2.71
C ALA A 383 15.06 25.08 -4.11
N THR A 384 14.42 24.50 -5.13
CA THR A 384 14.66 24.88 -6.55
C THR A 384 13.48 25.60 -7.20
N GLY A 385 12.32 25.63 -6.53
CA GLY A 385 11.08 26.17 -7.10
C GLY A 385 10.43 25.29 -8.17
N SER A 386 10.97 24.08 -8.43
CA SER A 386 10.49 23.17 -9.48
C SER A 386 10.61 21.71 -9.07
N TYR A 387 9.68 20.87 -9.56
CA TYR A 387 9.75 19.42 -9.41
C TYR A 387 10.73 18.73 -10.38
N PHE A 388 11.26 19.44 -11.37
CA PHE A 388 12.14 18.86 -12.40
C PHE A 388 13.37 18.12 -11.80
N PRO A 389 14.13 18.70 -10.84
CA PRO A 389 15.24 17.99 -10.21
C PRO A 389 14.79 16.75 -9.40
N ALA A 390 13.60 16.82 -8.80
CA ALA A 390 13.05 15.69 -8.06
C ALA A 390 12.75 14.52 -9.00
N TRP A 391 12.12 14.77 -10.16
CA TRP A 391 11.83 13.73 -11.14
C TRP A 391 13.10 13.11 -11.73
N ILE A 392 14.14 13.90 -11.98
CA ILE A 392 15.45 13.37 -12.42
C ILE A 392 16.05 12.48 -11.35
N ALA A 393 16.06 12.91 -10.08
CA ALA A 393 16.56 12.09 -8.97
C ALA A 393 15.83 10.75 -8.86
N MET A 394 14.51 10.74 -9.08
CA MET A 394 13.72 9.50 -9.08
C MET A 394 14.06 8.57 -10.26
N ILE A 395 14.31 9.11 -11.44
CA ILE A 395 14.75 8.30 -12.62
C ILE A 395 16.11 7.67 -12.36
N ILE A 396 17.05 8.40 -11.74
CA ILE A 396 18.39 7.88 -11.42
C ILE A 396 18.33 6.79 -10.34
N SER A 397 17.32 6.86 -9.46
CA SER A 397 17.14 5.90 -8.37
C SER A 397 16.55 4.55 -8.84
N TYR A 398 15.99 4.47 -10.06
CA TYR A 398 15.53 3.22 -10.68
C TYR A 398 16.68 2.46 -11.32
#